data_18530b47d45068c9f256191390c468b2
#
_entry.id   18530b47d45068c9f256191390c468b2
#
_cell.length_a   1.000
_cell.length_b   1.000
_cell.length_c   1.000
_cell.angle_alpha   90.00
_cell.angle_beta   90.00
_cell.angle_gamma   90.00
#
_symmetry.space_group_name_H-M   'P 1'
#
loop_
_entity.id
_entity.type
_entity.pdbx_description
1 polymer ?
#
loop_
_entity_poly.entity_id
_entity_poly.type
_entity_poly.pdbx_seq_one_letter_code
_entity_poly.pdbx_strand_id
1 'polypeptide(L)'
;MFNPALRTQLIVLITATVLTCSSAHAQTEPTLDSEGIPGTLILVGGGEVPEGTTELLEKNLAGASILILADASAEPREAIESARHWLSEHDLSDVISVDPELPAPEKFAETIKAIEKTGVVWICGGQQSRLAATYAGSGVENALRAMLQRGGTIAGTSAGAAIMSKVMIASGKDQPEISVGWDFLPDGIVDQHFSERNRLNRSRIAVDQNPGCFGLGIDESTAVIVSGRSLQVTGKGKATVLLANCNYRDAESFEIAAGGVADLTQLRRSALQRKSGVNPGEPVHGPPELKSGSLVIVGGGSMPKDVVDRFIELAGGRDARIVVLPTAVPRAETTDEVPGFLKRAEVANITVLTQRCGEVETDEFQSAVKSATGVWFGGGRQWNFVDAYNDTTAVEFFHDVLHRGGVIGGSSAGATIQGEFLVRGHPLGNTVMMAEGYERGFAFLPGVAIDQHFAQRGRQPDLLPVIRRHPKLLGIGIDEGTAVVVTGSKAEVIGQHSAHFVSAQHLKSLPPEASLPLGVSSAAALYTTVNTGDSIELRTLMEHQP
;
A
#
# COMPACT_ATOMS: atom_id res chain seq x y z
N MET A 1 -67.22 8.32 -62.96
CA MET A 1 -67.75 9.17 -61.91
C MET A 1 -66.74 9.29 -60.80
N PHE A 2 -66.28 10.48 -60.60
CA PHE A 2 -65.50 11.01 -59.47
C PHE A 2 -64.24 10.29 -58.99
N ASN A 3 -63.12 10.89 -59.38
CA ASN A 3 -61.80 10.87 -58.82
C ASN A 3 -61.73 11.79 -57.56
N PRO A 4 -61.04 11.49 -56.50
CA PRO A 4 -60.38 12.54 -55.73
C PRO A 4 -58.88 12.28 -55.48
N ALA A 5 -58.16 13.18 -55.98
CA ALA A 5 -57.00 13.94 -55.54
C ALA A 5 -56.02 13.29 -54.51
N LEU A 6 -54.81 13.09 -55.00
CA LEU A 6 -53.58 13.04 -54.29
C LEU A 6 -53.39 14.22 -53.31
N ARG A 7 -53.09 13.97 -52.07
CA ARG A 7 -52.36 14.89 -51.18
C ARG A 7 -50.99 14.27 -50.81
N THR A 8 -49.98 14.78 -51.46
CA THR A 8 -48.57 14.54 -51.12
C THR A 8 -48.26 15.33 -49.87
N GLN A 9 -48.00 14.64 -48.75
CA GLN A 9 -47.39 15.26 -47.59
C GLN A 9 -45.88 15.01 -47.62
N LEU A 10 -45.16 16.13 -47.78
CA LEU A 10 -43.71 16.23 -47.69
C LEU A 10 -43.33 16.13 -46.23
N ILE A 11 -42.77 14.95 -45.78
CA ILE A 11 -42.18 14.79 -44.48
C ILE A 11 -40.73 15.23 -44.61
N VAL A 12 -40.41 16.42 -44.08
CA VAL A 12 -39.04 16.87 -43.90
C VAL A 12 -38.48 16.15 -42.66
N LEU A 13 -37.62 15.17 -42.88
CA LEU A 13 -36.83 14.56 -41.82
C LEU A 13 -35.69 15.53 -41.45
N ILE A 14 -35.83 16.23 -40.34
CA ILE A 14 -34.72 16.94 -39.71
C ILE A 14 -33.96 15.92 -38.85
N THR A 15 -32.88 15.38 -39.39
CA THR A 15 -31.89 14.62 -38.61
C THR A 15 -31.07 15.62 -37.78
N ALA A 16 -31.49 15.83 -36.55
CA ALA A 16 -30.65 16.50 -35.55
C ALA A 16 -29.54 15.54 -35.13
N THR A 17 -28.36 15.71 -35.69
CA THR A 17 -27.15 15.05 -35.22
C THR A 17 -26.76 15.71 -33.90
N VAL A 18 -27.19 15.11 -32.78
CA VAL A 18 -26.68 15.45 -31.46
C VAL A 18 -25.28 14.85 -31.39
N LEU A 19 -24.26 15.66 -31.65
CA LEU A 19 -22.89 15.34 -31.20
C LEU A 19 -22.89 15.42 -29.66
N THR A 20 -23.13 14.29 -29.02
CA THR A 20 -22.77 14.13 -27.63
C THR A 20 -21.26 13.98 -27.60
N CYS A 21 -20.56 15.09 -27.37
CA CYS A 21 -19.18 15.08 -26.94
C CYS A 21 -19.17 14.51 -25.49
N SER A 22 -19.20 13.19 -25.41
CA SER A 22 -18.94 12.47 -24.14
C SER A 22 -17.45 12.53 -23.94
N SER A 23 -16.97 13.63 -23.36
CA SER A 23 -15.67 13.61 -22.67
C SER A 23 -15.85 12.68 -21.45
N ALA A 24 -15.67 11.39 -21.67
CA ALA A 24 -15.34 10.48 -20.59
C ALA A 24 -14.02 11.01 -20.01
N HIS A 25 -14.13 11.84 -18.96
CA HIS A 25 -13.07 11.93 -18.00
C HIS A 25 -12.96 10.51 -17.45
N ALA A 26 -11.96 9.77 -17.90
CA ALA A 26 -11.46 8.64 -17.16
C ALA A 26 -11.17 9.23 -15.77
N GLN A 27 -12.03 8.92 -14.80
CA GLN A 27 -11.70 9.11 -13.40
C GLN A 27 -10.50 8.18 -13.21
N THR A 28 -9.29 8.74 -13.23
CA THR A 28 -8.12 8.08 -12.74
C THR A 28 -8.47 7.67 -11.30
N GLU A 29 -8.50 6.36 -11.04
CA GLU A 29 -8.65 5.88 -9.67
C GLU A 29 -7.61 6.65 -8.84
N PRO A 30 -7.98 7.18 -7.65
CA PRO A 30 -7.06 7.95 -6.85
C PRO A 30 -5.82 7.10 -6.60
N THR A 31 -4.66 7.58 -7.04
CA THR A 31 -3.38 6.94 -6.78
C THR A 31 -3.24 6.76 -5.28
N LEU A 32 -2.88 5.55 -4.86
CA LEU A 32 -2.66 5.23 -3.46
C LEU A 32 -1.55 6.15 -2.93
N ASP A 33 -1.88 7.01 -1.95
CA ASP A 33 -0.84 7.80 -1.29
C ASP A 33 -0.01 6.87 -0.40
N SER A 34 1.24 6.66 -0.80
CA SER A 34 2.15 5.75 -0.10
C SER A 34 2.63 6.30 1.24
N GLU A 35 2.60 7.61 1.44
CA GLU A 35 2.97 8.26 2.70
C GLU A 35 1.83 8.27 3.73
N GLY A 36 0.61 7.84 3.33
CA GLY A 36 -0.57 7.79 4.17
C GLY A 36 -1.34 9.11 4.22
N ILE A 37 -1.78 9.54 5.39
CA ILE A 37 -2.54 10.78 5.55
C ILE A 37 -1.64 11.95 5.99
N PRO A 38 -1.91 13.19 5.53
CA PRO A 38 -1.02 14.33 5.80
C PRO A 38 -1.12 14.88 7.23
N GLY A 39 -2.23 14.62 7.94
CA GLY A 39 -2.49 15.07 9.31
C GLY A 39 -2.64 13.90 10.28
N THR A 40 -3.46 14.10 11.32
CA THR A 40 -3.76 13.07 12.31
C THR A 40 -5.26 12.84 12.41
N LEU A 41 -5.70 11.57 12.39
CA LEU A 41 -7.06 11.17 12.76
C LEU A 41 -7.02 10.46 14.11
N ILE A 42 -8.01 10.73 14.96
CA ILE A 42 -8.23 10.03 16.22
C ILE A 42 -9.66 9.49 16.20
N LEU A 43 -9.79 8.19 16.11
CA LEU A 43 -11.04 7.46 15.94
C LEU A 43 -11.38 6.76 17.25
N VAL A 44 -12.28 7.33 18.06
CA VAL A 44 -12.69 6.73 19.35
C VAL A 44 -13.94 5.88 19.14
N GLY A 45 -13.90 4.62 19.60
CA GLY A 45 -14.99 3.67 19.43
C GLY A 45 -16.25 3.97 20.24
N GLY A 46 -16.21 4.97 21.11
CA GLY A 46 -17.26 5.34 22.06
C GLY A 46 -16.87 5.02 23.51
N GLY A 47 -17.78 5.24 24.44
CA GLY A 47 -17.47 5.10 25.87
C GLY A 47 -16.51 6.19 26.38
N GLU A 48 -15.65 5.84 27.33
CA GLU A 48 -14.61 6.75 27.83
C GLU A 48 -13.54 7.02 26.77
N VAL A 49 -13.04 8.24 26.70
CA VAL A 49 -11.92 8.57 25.81
C VAL A 49 -10.61 8.14 26.48
N PRO A 50 -9.76 7.34 25.80
CA PRO A 50 -8.51 6.87 26.38
C PRO A 50 -7.54 8.02 26.71
N GLU A 51 -6.80 7.91 27.81
CA GLU A 51 -5.81 8.89 28.27
C GLU A 51 -4.76 9.22 27.20
N GLY A 52 -4.22 8.24 26.49
CA GLY A 52 -3.29 8.46 25.37
C GLY A 52 -3.85 9.32 24.23
N THR A 53 -5.19 9.49 24.16
CA THR A 53 -5.85 10.41 23.22
C THR A 53 -5.68 11.86 23.68
N THR A 54 -5.88 12.14 24.97
CA THR A 54 -5.78 13.50 25.52
C THR A 54 -4.35 14.03 25.48
N GLU A 55 -3.36 13.18 25.81
CA GLU A 55 -1.93 13.50 25.67
C GLU A 55 -1.57 13.90 24.23
N LEU A 56 -2.13 13.18 23.22
CA LEU A 56 -1.88 13.50 21.83
C LEU A 56 -2.61 14.77 21.39
N LEU A 57 -3.83 15.01 21.87
CA LEU A 57 -4.54 16.27 21.61
C LEU A 57 -3.74 17.45 22.16
N GLU A 58 -3.26 17.38 23.40
CA GLU A 58 -2.41 18.40 24.01
C GLU A 58 -1.16 18.68 23.18
N LYS A 59 -0.44 17.62 22.81
CA LYS A 59 0.77 17.73 21.97
C LYS A 59 0.49 18.41 20.63
N ASN A 60 -0.63 18.08 19.99
CA ASN A 60 -0.98 18.58 18.65
C ASN A 60 -1.62 19.98 18.68
N LEU A 61 -2.07 20.46 19.82
CA LEU A 61 -2.63 21.81 19.97
C LEU A 61 -1.59 22.90 19.66
N ALA A 62 -0.33 22.72 20.07
CA ALA A 62 0.74 23.69 19.86
C ALA A 62 0.34 25.14 20.17
N GLY A 63 -0.56 25.36 21.14
CA GLY A 63 -1.13 26.66 21.50
C GLY A 63 -2.33 27.12 20.68
N ALA A 64 -2.92 26.25 19.85
CA ALA A 64 -4.17 26.49 19.13
C ALA A 64 -5.39 25.99 19.92
N SER A 65 -6.59 26.48 19.57
CA SER A 65 -7.85 26.07 20.21
C SER A 65 -8.35 24.73 19.65
N ILE A 66 -9.26 24.06 20.39
CA ILE A 66 -10.04 22.91 19.92
C ILE A 66 -11.41 23.38 19.45
N LEU A 67 -11.80 23.10 18.22
CA LEU A 67 -13.17 23.32 17.73
C LEU A 67 -14.03 22.07 18.02
N ILE A 68 -15.17 22.25 18.70
CA ILE A 68 -16.16 21.19 18.91
C ILE A 68 -17.23 21.24 17.81
N LEU A 69 -17.46 20.11 17.14
CA LEU A 69 -18.58 19.86 16.23
C LEU A 69 -19.55 18.85 16.89
N ALA A 70 -20.75 19.28 17.23
CA ALA A 70 -21.72 18.48 17.99
C ALA A 70 -22.97 18.08 17.19
N ASP A 71 -23.00 18.30 15.88
CA ASP A 71 -24.20 18.12 15.03
C ASP A 71 -24.61 16.65 14.80
N ALA A 72 -23.85 15.70 15.30
CA ALA A 72 -24.30 14.33 15.42
C ALA A 72 -25.36 14.13 16.51
N SER A 73 -25.32 14.96 17.55
CA SER A 73 -26.24 14.87 18.70
C SER A 73 -27.64 15.38 18.36
N ALA A 74 -28.64 14.83 19.05
CA ALA A 74 -29.99 15.39 19.07
C ALA A 74 -30.06 16.70 19.87
N GLU A 75 -29.19 16.83 20.88
CA GLU A 75 -29.05 17.97 21.77
C GLU A 75 -27.62 18.53 21.64
N PRO A 76 -27.32 19.31 20.59
CA PRO A 76 -25.95 19.75 20.32
C PRO A 76 -25.36 20.67 21.44
N ARG A 77 -26.20 21.48 22.11
CA ARG A 77 -25.73 22.34 23.21
C ARG A 77 -25.24 21.49 24.40
N GLU A 78 -25.97 20.46 24.78
CA GLU A 78 -25.57 19.55 25.86
C GLU A 78 -24.29 18.76 25.48
N ALA A 79 -24.18 18.35 24.22
CA ALA A 79 -22.99 17.66 23.74
C ALA A 79 -21.74 18.57 23.73
N ILE A 80 -21.91 19.87 23.43
CA ILE A 80 -20.82 20.86 23.51
C ILE A 80 -20.39 21.02 24.96
N GLU A 81 -21.33 21.23 25.91
CA GLU A 81 -21.01 21.42 27.33
C GLU A 81 -20.36 20.17 27.94
N SER A 82 -20.82 18.96 27.57
CA SER A 82 -20.22 17.69 28.00
C SER A 82 -18.79 17.55 27.48
N ALA A 83 -18.56 17.89 26.22
CA ALA A 83 -17.22 17.86 25.64
C ALA A 83 -16.29 18.91 26.27
N ARG A 84 -16.76 20.13 26.51
CA ARG A 84 -16.01 21.18 27.23
C ARG A 84 -15.62 20.73 28.63
N HIS A 85 -16.56 20.14 29.36
CA HIS A 85 -16.30 19.67 30.72
C HIS A 85 -15.20 18.60 30.70
N TRP A 86 -15.35 17.57 29.88
CA TRP A 86 -14.36 16.52 29.75
C TRP A 86 -12.98 17.08 29.34
N LEU A 87 -12.91 17.98 28.35
CA LEU A 87 -11.64 18.59 27.92
C LEU A 87 -10.99 19.38 29.04
N SER A 88 -11.80 20.10 29.84
CA SER A 88 -11.29 20.90 30.99
C SER A 88 -10.70 20.04 32.10
N GLU A 89 -11.23 18.83 32.33
CA GLU A 89 -10.67 17.85 33.27
C GLU A 89 -9.27 17.34 32.88
N HIS A 90 -8.89 17.56 31.61
CA HIS A 90 -7.59 17.17 31.04
C HIS A 90 -6.73 18.39 30.64
N ASP A 91 -6.95 19.53 31.29
CA ASP A 91 -6.21 20.79 31.06
C ASP A 91 -6.31 21.34 29.61
N LEU A 92 -7.31 20.88 28.84
CA LEU A 92 -7.58 21.28 27.44
C LEU A 92 -8.71 22.32 27.42
N SER A 93 -8.48 23.52 27.95
CA SER A 93 -9.51 24.53 28.20
C SER A 93 -9.73 25.54 27.07
N ASP A 94 -8.80 25.70 26.14
CA ASP A 94 -8.98 26.61 24.99
C ASP A 94 -9.86 25.96 23.91
N VAL A 95 -11.18 26.06 24.12
CA VAL A 95 -12.20 25.38 23.36
C VAL A 95 -13.17 26.36 22.73
N ILE A 96 -13.37 26.27 21.44
CA ILE A 96 -14.34 27.02 20.66
C ILE A 96 -15.48 26.14 20.14
N SER A 97 -16.65 26.74 19.94
CA SER A 97 -17.80 26.10 19.30
C SER A 97 -18.60 27.14 18.54
N VAL A 98 -19.27 26.73 17.48
CA VAL A 98 -20.23 27.57 16.75
C VAL A 98 -21.62 27.35 17.35
N ASP A 99 -22.43 28.39 17.47
CA ASP A 99 -23.80 28.27 18.00
C ASP A 99 -24.61 27.31 17.10
N PRO A 100 -25.10 26.20 17.65
CA PRO A 100 -25.83 25.21 16.85
C PRO A 100 -27.16 25.68 16.28
N GLU A 101 -27.72 26.77 16.83
CA GLU A 101 -29.01 27.34 16.42
C GLU A 101 -28.88 28.40 15.31
N LEU A 102 -27.67 28.77 14.89
CA LEU A 102 -27.49 29.68 13.77
C LEU A 102 -28.14 29.11 12.50
N PRO A 103 -28.71 29.96 11.62
CA PRO A 103 -29.16 29.54 10.31
C PRO A 103 -28.02 28.86 9.52
N ALA A 104 -28.33 27.81 8.76
CA ALA A 104 -27.34 26.97 8.09
C ALA A 104 -26.25 27.73 7.31
N PRO A 105 -26.54 28.73 6.46
CA PRO A 105 -25.48 29.44 5.74
C PRO A 105 -24.51 30.18 6.67
N GLU A 106 -25.03 30.82 7.72
CA GLU A 106 -24.26 31.58 8.71
C GLU A 106 -23.41 30.62 9.58
N LYS A 107 -24.03 29.54 10.05
CA LYS A 107 -23.37 28.48 10.80
C LYS A 107 -22.19 27.88 10.01
N PHE A 108 -22.38 27.56 8.72
CA PHE A 108 -21.30 26.99 7.90
C PHE A 108 -20.15 27.96 7.71
N ALA A 109 -20.45 29.24 7.47
CA ALA A 109 -19.41 30.27 7.32
C ALA A 109 -18.58 30.44 8.62
N GLU A 110 -19.22 30.48 9.79
CA GLU A 110 -18.54 30.59 11.08
C GLU A 110 -17.76 29.26 11.40
N THR A 111 -18.29 28.10 11.04
CA THR A 111 -17.60 26.82 11.20
C THR A 111 -16.33 26.76 10.36
N ILE A 112 -16.40 27.16 9.08
CA ILE A 112 -15.23 27.20 8.19
C ILE A 112 -14.16 28.15 8.76
N LYS A 113 -14.57 29.35 9.14
CA LYS A 113 -13.67 30.34 9.75
C LYS A 113 -13.02 29.85 11.06
N ALA A 114 -13.75 29.06 11.87
CA ALA A 114 -13.21 28.43 13.06
C ALA A 114 -12.18 27.34 12.69
N ILE A 115 -12.47 26.48 11.72
CA ILE A 115 -11.54 25.43 11.22
C ILE A 115 -10.22 26.03 10.69
N GLU A 116 -10.29 27.19 10.02
CA GLU A 116 -9.09 27.88 9.52
C GLU A 116 -8.13 28.32 10.62
N LYS A 117 -8.64 28.55 11.84
CA LYS A 117 -7.90 29.09 13.00
C LYS A 117 -7.53 28.04 14.05
N THR A 118 -8.12 26.84 13.96
CA THR A 118 -7.84 25.76 14.90
C THR A 118 -6.83 24.76 14.34
N GLY A 119 -6.11 24.07 15.24
CA GLY A 119 -5.25 22.92 14.92
C GLY A 119 -5.95 21.59 15.16
N VAL A 120 -7.03 21.58 15.95
CA VAL A 120 -7.74 20.37 16.36
C VAL A 120 -9.25 20.57 16.23
N VAL A 121 -9.93 19.57 15.65
CA VAL A 121 -11.39 19.47 15.64
C VAL A 121 -11.82 18.21 16.37
N TRP A 122 -12.72 18.37 17.36
CA TRP A 122 -13.37 17.27 18.06
C TRP A 122 -14.81 17.10 17.58
N ILE A 123 -15.15 15.92 17.06
CA ILE A 123 -16.48 15.58 16.56
C ILE A 123 -17.20 14.71 17.58
N CYS A 124 -18.30 15.21 18.16
CA CYS A 124 -19.08 14.50 19.16
C CYS A 124 -19.81 13.29 18.61
N GLY A 125 -20.19 12.38 19.51
CA GLY A 125 -21.03 11.23 19.22
C GLY A 125 -22.50 11.59 18.95
N GLY A 126 -23.26 10.61 18.47
CA GLY A 126 -24.68 10.73 18.14
C GLY A 126 -25.06 9.89 16.92
N GLN A 127 -25.63 10.50 15.90
CA GLN A 127 -25.97 9.86 14.63
C GLN A 127 -25.10 10.41 13.49
N GLN A 128 -24.24 9.58 12.90
CA GLN A 128 -23.37 9.99 11.80
C GLN A 128 -24.13 10.45 10.55
N SER A 129 -25.33 9.94 10.31
CA SER A 129 -26.21 10.40 9.23
C SER A 129 -26.65 11.85 9.39
N ARG A 130 -26.75 12.35 10.64
CA ARG A 130 -26.99 13.79 10.90
C ARG A 130 -25.82 14.63 10.46
N LEU A 131 -24.59 14.27 10.81
CA LEU A 131 -23.40 14.98 10.36
C LEU A 131 -23.33 15.06 8.83
N ALA A 132 -23.53 13.90 8.17
CA ALA A 132 -23.54 13.83 6.71
C ALA A 132 -24.62 14.76 6.10
N ALA A 133 -25.84 14.74 6.64
CA ALA A 133 -26.93 15.56 6.15
C ALA A 133 -26.73 17.06 6.45
N THR A 134 -26.26 17.40 7.66
CA THR A 134 -26.06 18.81 8.06
C THR A 134 -25.02 19.50 7.20
N TYR A 135 -23.91 18.83 6.92
CA TYR A 135 -22.78 19.47 6.24
C TYR A 135 -22.70 19.17 4.74
N ALA A 136 -23.65 18.41 4.18
CA ALA A 136 -23.69 18.12 2.74
C ALA A 136 -23.62 19.39 1.89
N GLY A 137 -22.58 19.52 1.06
CA GLY A 137 -22.39 20.66 0.16
C GLY A 137 -22.09 22.01 0.85
N SER A 138 -21.85 22.02 2.17
CA SER A 138 -21.61 23.25 2.95
C SER A 138 -20.21 23.86 2.77
N GLY A 139 -19.24 23.11 2.25
CA GLY A 139 -17.83 23.50 2.22
C GLY A 139 -17.06 23.19 3.52
N VAL A 140 -17.72 22.79 4.61
CA VAL A 140 -17.09 22.45 5.90
C VAL A 140 -16.17 21.24 5.75
N GLU A 141 -16.58 20.23 4.99
CA GLU A 141 -15.74 19.06 4.69
C GLU A 141 -14.44 19.44 3.98
N ASN A 142 -14.49 20.35 3.00
CA ASN A 142 -13.31 20.85 2.31
C ASN A 142 -12.38 21.63 3.26
N ALA A 143 -12.92 22.40 4.17
CA ALA A 143 -12.13 23.12 5.19
C ALA A 143 -11.41 22.14 6.15
N LEU A 144 -12.09 21.08 6.60
CA LEU A 144 -11.51 20.01 7.41
C LEU A 144 -10.40 19.27 6.64
N ARG A 145 -10.62 18.95 5.37
CA ARG A 145 -9.60 18.32 4.51
C ARG A 145 -8.37 19.22 4.33
N ALA A 146 -8.58 20.51 4.10
CA ALA A 146 -7.49 21.50 4.05
C ALA A 146 -6.74 21.61 5.38
N MET A 147 -7.43 21.46 6.51
CA MET A 147 -6.80 21.43 7.85
C MET A 147 -5.90 20.20 8.00
N LEU A 148 -6.37 19.00 7.63
CA LEU A 148 -5.53 17.77 7.61
C LEU A 148 -4.29 17.97 6.73
N GLN A 149 -4.43 18.55 5.54
CA GLN A 149 -3.30 18.81 4.63
C GLN A 149 -2.24 19.74 5.23
N ARG A 150 -2.62 20.60 6.17
CA ARG A 150 -1.69 21.44 6.93
C ARG A 150 -1.11 20.76 8.19
N GLY A 151 -1.37 19.46 8.38
CA GLY A 151 -0.91 18.69 9.52
C GLY A 151 -1.83 18.77 10.75
N GLY A 152 -3.06 19.28 10.59
CA GLY A 152 -4.05 19.38 11.67
C GLY A 152 -4.58 18.02 12.13
N THR A 153 -5.35 18.03 13.23
CA THR A 153 -5.91 16.83 13.85
C THR A 153 -7.42 16.84 13.81
N ILE A 154 -8.03 15.77 13.32
CA ILE A 154 -9.48 15.51 13.43
C ILE A 154 -9.68 14.33 14.38
N ALA A 155 -10.32 14.58 15.50
CA ALA A 155 -10.69 13.58 16.49
C ALA A 155 -12.21 13.42 16.52
N GLY A 156 -12.71 12.21 16.74
CA GLY A 156 -14.14 11.99 16.87
C GLY A 156 -14.47 10.71 17.62
N THR A 157 -15.57 10.77 18.37
CA THR A 157 -16.06 9.62 19.13
C THR A 157 -17.34 9.07 18.53
N SER A 158 -17.48 7.72 18.50
CA SER A 158 -18.70 7.03 18.03
C SER A 158 -19.10 7.50 16.62
N ALA A 159 -20.20 8.26 16.47
CA ALA A 159 -20.62 8.83 15.19
C ALA A 159 -19.55 9.73 14.56
N GLY A 160 -18.80 10.48 15.38
CA GLY A 160 -17.69 11.31 14.94
C GLY A 160 -16.50 10.52 14.37
N ALA A 161 -16.29 9.28 14.81
CA ALA A 161 -15.33 8.38 14.20
C ALA A 161 -15.89 7.76 12.90
N ALA A 162 -17.14 7.33 12.90
CA ALA A 162 -17.76 6.68 11.74
C ALA A 162 -17.85 7.59 10.50
N ILE A 163 -18.10 8.90 10.68
CA ILE A 163 -18.20 9.87 9.58
C ILE A 163 -16.90 10.03 8.80
N MET A 164 -15.75 9.66 9.38
CA MET A 164 -14.44 9.77 8.74
C MET A 164 -14.22 8.75 7.61
N SER A 165 -15.06 7.71 7.54
CA SER A 165 -15.10 6.76 6.42
C SER A 165 -15.65 7.40 5.15
N LYS A 166 -15.25 6.89 3.97
CA LYS A 166 -15.95 7.18 2.70
C LYS A 166 -17.21 6.34 2.58
N VAL A 167 -17.06 5.03 2.71
CA VAL A 167 -18.14 4.05 2.83
C VAL A 167 -18.52 3.99 4.31
N MET A 168 -19.60 4.64 4.68
CA MET A 168 -20.01 4.79 6.07
C MET A 168 -21.19 3.87 6.39
N ILE A 169 -21.08 3.08 7.47
CA ILE A 169 -22.24 2.37 8.02
C ILE A 169 -23.10 3.38 8.76
N ALA A 170 -24.21 3.82 8.14
CA ALA A 170 -25.12 4.82 8.70
C ALA A 170 -25.95 4.26 9.85
N SER A 171 -26.47 3.03 9.68
CA SER A 171 -27.33 2.33 10.64
C SER A 171 -27.36 0.81 10.36
N GLY A 172 -28.29 0.09 11.00
CA GLY A 172 -28.51 -1.33 10.85
C GLY A 172 -27.83 -2.16 11.95
N LYS A 173 -28.53 -3.19 12.45
CA LYS A 173 -28.01 -4.09 13.48
C LYS A 173 -27.29 -5.30 12.86
N ASP A 174 -28.00 -6.05 12.04
CA ASP A 174 -27.49 -7.27 11.40
C ASP A 174 -27.13 -7.04 9.93
N GLN A 175 -27.87 -6.17 9.25
CA GLN A 175 -27.59 -5.71 7.89
C GLN A 175 -27.16 -4.24 7.94
N PRO A 176 -26.01 -3.88 7.36
CA PRO A 176 -25.56 -2.49 7.34
C PRO A 176 -26.37 -1.69 6.32
N GLU A 177 -26.78 -0.50 6.72
CA GLU A 177 -27.26 0.55 5.82
C GLU A 177 -26.08 1.43 5.47
N ILE A 178 -25.63 1.39 4.22
CA ILE A 178 -24.46 2.11 3.74
C ILE A 178 -24.86 3.52 3.27
N SER A 179 -24.03 4.49 3.63
CA SER A 179 -24.10 5.89 3.20
C SER A 179 -22.70 6.41 2.90
N VAL A 180 -22.60 7.67 2.54
CA VAL A 180 -21.34 8.36 2.25
C VAL A 180 -20.91 9.17 3.47
N GLY A 181 -19.66 9.01 3.89
CA GLY A 181 -19.02 9.85 4.89
C GLY A 181 -18.03 10.83 4.25
N TRP A 182 -17.06 11.33 5.04
CA TRP A 182 -16.17 12.42 4.62
C TRP A 182 -14.84 11.98 4.01
N ASP A 183 -14.57 10.68 3.94
CA ASP A 183 -13.37 10.12 3.29
C ASP A 183 -12.04 10.71 3.84
N PHE A 184 -11.94 10.84 5.18
CA PHE A 184 -10.69 11.23 5.83
C PHE A 184 -9.81 10.02 6.13
N LEU A 185 -10.41 8.86 6.45
CA LEU A 185 -9.72 7.57 6.52
C LEU A 185 -9.84 6.87 5.15
N PRO A 186 -8.84 6.97 4.29
CA PRO A 186 -8.95 6.46 2.93
C PRO A 186 -9.14 4.94 2.91
N ASP A 187 -10.13 4.48 2.15
CA ASP A 187 -10.51 3.07 1.97
C ASP A 187 -10.88 2.33 3.28
N GLY A 188 -11.07 3.05 4.39
CA GLY A 188 -11.49 2.48 5.67
C GLY A 188 -13.00 2.55 5.88
N ILE A 189 -13.61 1.48 6.43
CA ILE A 189 -14.99 1.43 6.91
C ILE A 189 -14.95 1.32 8.42
N VAL A 190 -15.24 2.41 9.13
CA VAL A 190 -15.19 2.46 10.59
C VAL A 190 -16.51 1.99 11.19
N ASP A 191 -16.44 1.06 12.14
CA ASP A 191 -17.58 0.61 12.95
C ASP A 191 -17.24 0.69 14.44
N GLN A 192 -17.88 1.59 15.13
CA GLN A 192 -17.64 1.93 16.54
C GLN A 192 -18.48 1.06 17.49
N HIS A 193 -18.20 1.06 18.83
CA HIS A 193 -18.84 0.18 19.83
C HIS A 193 -18.84 -1.28 19.36
N PHE A 194 -17.71 -1.75 18.82
CA PHE A 194 -17.68 -2.92 17.95
C PHE A 194 -18.02 -4.22 18.67
N SER A 195 -17.24 -4.57 19.67
CA SER A 195 -17.46 -5.79 20.45
C SER A 195 -18.71 -5.70 21.34
N GLU A 196 -18.97 -4.53 21.96
CA GLU A 196 -20.07 -4.32 22.90
C GLU A 196 -21.43 -4.48 22.22
N ARG A 197 -21.53 -4.14 20.93
CA ARG A 197 -22.78 -4.25 20.16
C ARG A 197 -22.77 -5.42 19.16
N ASN A 198 -21.78 -6.34 19.26
CA ASN A 198 -21.64 -7.52 18.40
C ASN A 198 -21.69 -7.18 16.89
N ARG A 199 -20.89 -6.19 16.45
CA ARG A 199 -20.97 -5.61 15.11
C ARG A 199 -20.19 -6.35 14.03
N LEU A 200 -19.48 -7.44 14.36
CA LEU A 200 -18.65 -8.19 13.42
C LEU A 200 -19.40 -8.59 12.14
N ASN A 201 -20.62 -9.11 12.27
CA ASN A 201 -21.37 -9.62 11.11
C ASN A 201 -21.74 -8.48 10.13
N ARG A 202 -22.27 -7.35 10.64
CA ARG A 202 -22.65 -6.23 9.78
C ARG A 202 -21.44 -5.60 9.09
N SER A 203 -20.32 -5.50 9.80
CA SER A 203 -19.07 -4.94 9.25
C SER A 203 -18.50 -5.88 8.19
N ARG A 204 -18.58 -7.20 8.39
CA ARG A 204 -18.21 -8.19 7.37
C ARG A 204 -19.02 -7.97 6.09
N ILE A 205 -20.34 -7.84 6.20
CA ILE A 205 -21.21 -7.60 5.05
C ILE A 205 -20.85 -6.28 4.35
N ALA A 206 -20.56 -5.20 5.10
CA ALA A 206 -20.18 -3.92 4.54
C ALA A 206 -18.86 -4.03 3.75
N VAL A 207 -17.88 -4.75 4.27
CA VAL A 207 -16.58 -4.99 3.61
C VAL A 207 -16.74 -5.87 2.38
N ASP A 208 -17.52 -6.95 2.45
CA ASP A 208 -17.76 -7.85 1.30
C ASP A 208 -18.49 -7.13 0.14
N GLN A 209 -19.37 -6.17 0.46
CA GLN A 209 -20.00 -5.29 -0.54
C GLN A 209 -19.05 -4.25 -1.12
N ASN A 210 -17.94 -3.95 -0.44
CA ASN A 210 -16.96 -2.95 -0.81
C ASN A 210 -15.53 -3.52 -0.72
N PRO A 211 -15.16 -4.52 -1.52
CA PRO A 211 -13.92 -5.29 -1.34
C PRO A 211 -12.63 -4.49 -1.53
N GLY A 212 -12.72 -3.27 -2.08
CA GLY A 212 -11.59 -2.33 -2.12
C GLY A 212 -11.37 -1.54 -0.83
N CYS A 213 -12.21 -1.80 0.20
CA CYS A 213 -12.09 -1.19 1.51
C CYS A 213 -11.69 -2.24 2.56
N PHE A 214 -10.99 -1.79 3.60
CA PHE A 214 -10.81 -2.57 4.83
C PHE A 214 -11.81 -2.12 5.89
N GLY A 215 -12.30 -3.05 6.72
CA GLY A 215 -13.11 -2.74 7.89
C GLY A 215 -12.23 -2.43 9.10
N LEU A 216 -12.65 -1.48 9.93
CA LEU A 216 -12.01 -1.11 11.18
C LEU A 216 -13.06 -1.05 12.30
N GLY A 217 -13.25 -2.16 13.01
CA GLY A 217 -14.07 -2.23 14.21
C GLY A 217 -13.29 -1.67 15.40
N ILE A 218 -13.89 -0.74 16.18
CA ILE A 218 -13.23 -0.12 17.33
C ILE A 218 -14.11 -0.32 18.58
N ASP A 219 -13.56 -0.96 19.60
CA ASP A 219 -14.24 -1.22 20.86
C ASP A 219 -14.47 0.08 21.66
N GLU A 220 -15.41 0.07 22.63
CA GLU A 220 -15.58 1.19 23.56
C GLU A 220 -14.30 1.41 24.39
N SER A 221 -14.10 2.64 24.85
CA SER A 221 -12.90 3.06 25.61
C SER A 221 -11.58 2.73 24.91
N THR A 222 -11.62 2.73 23.57
CA THR A 222 -10.48 2.43 22.69
C THR A 222 -10.43 3.47 21.59
N ALA A 223 -9.22 3.90 21.23
CA ALA A 223 -8.99 4.80 20.12
C ALA A 223 -7.98 4.21 19.13
N VAL A 224 -8.20 4.53 17.86
CA VAL A 224 -7.25 4.30 16.77
C VAL A 224 -6.72 5.64 16.33
N ILE A 225 -5.41 5.82 16.46
CA ILE A 225 -4.69 7.02 16.06
C ILE A 225 -4.02 6.73 14.72
N VAL A 226 -4.33 7.53 13.70
CA VAL A 226 -3.74 7.41 12.36
C VAL A 226 -2.94 8.66 12.07
N SER A 227 -1.64 8.50 11.77
CA SER A 227 -0.74 9.59 11.40
C SER A 227 0.25 9.10 10.35
N GLY A 228 0.31 9.77 9.21
CA GLY A 228 0.98 9.20 8.05
C GLY A 228 0.40 7.82 7.73
N ARG A 229 1.25 6.82 7.64
CA ARG A 229 0.83 5.43 7.45
C ARG A 229 0.69 4.61 8.75
N SER A 230 1.03 5.17 9.89
CA SER A 230 0.92 4.47 11.18
C SER A 230 -0.52 4.49 11.69
N LEU A 231 -1.05 3.33 12.04
CA LEU A 231 -2.32 3.12 12.71
C LEU A 231 -1.99 2.47 14.06
N GLN A 232 -2.16 3.23 15.15
CA GLN A 232 -1.85 2.78 16.51
C GLN A 232 -3.12 2.68 17.34
N VAL A 233 -3.26 1.60 18.10
CA VAL A 233 -4.39 1.37 19.01
C VAL A 233 -4.00 1.74 20.43
N THR A 234 -4.87 2.49 21.12
CA THR A 234 -4.72 2.85 22.54
C THR A 234 -6.03 2.68 23.29
N GLY A 235 -5.98 2.51 24.60
CA GLY A 235 -7.16 2.37 25.46
C GLY A 235 -7.30 1.00 26.11
N LYS A 236 -8.54 0.59 26.42
CA LYS A 236 -8.83 -0.61 27.23
C LYS A 236 -9.16 -1.86 26.39
N GLY A 237 -9.64 -1.68 25.16
CA GLY A 237 -10.06 -2.76 24.26
C GLY A 237 -9.09 -2.94 23.10
N LYS A 238 -9.63 -3.23 21.92
CA LYS A 238 -8.90 -3.54 20.70
C LYS A 238 -9.54 -2.89 19.48
N ALA A 239 -8.79 -2.86 18.39
CA ALA A 239 -9.34 -2.65 17.06
C ALA A 239 -9.36 -3.99 16.30
N THR A 240 -10.39 -4.22 15.51
CA THR A 240 -10.52 -5.40 14.64
C THR A 240 -10.48 -4.96 13.18
N VAL A 241 -9.50 -5.46 12.44
CA VAL A 241 -9.40 -5.26 10.99
C VAL A 241 -10.14 -6.37 10.27
N LEU A 242 -10.87 -6.03 9.19
CA LEU A 242 -11.56 -6.98 8.33
C LEU A 242 -11.14 -6.75 6.87
N LEU A 243 -10.91 -7.86 6.15
CA LEU A 243 -10.64 -7.89 4.72
C LEU A 243 -11.65 -8.79 4.01
N ALA A 244 -12.11 -8.38 2.84
CA ALA A 244 -13.12 -9.08 2.07
C ALA A 244 -12.65 -10.47 1.60
N ASN A 245 -13.60 -11.36 1.34
CA ASN A 245 -13.35 -12.58 0.57
C ASN A 245 -13.00 -12.26 -0.88
N CYS A 246 -12.12 -13.05 -1.51
CA CYS A 246 -11.86 -12.99 -2.94
C CYS A 246 -11.66 -14.40 -3.53
N ASN A 247 -11.47 -14.53 -4.84
CA ASN A 247 -11.40 -15.81 -5.54
C ASN A 247 -10.19 -16.70 -5.18
N TYR A 248 -9.17 -16.18 -4.48
CA TYR A 248 -7.95 -16.90 -4.11
C TYR A 248 -7.60 -16.82 -2.62
N ARG A 249 -8.38 -16.07 -1.83
CA ARG A 249 -8.13 -15.87 -0.39
C ARG A 249 -9.45 -15.64 0.34
N ASP A 250 -9.66 -16.39 1.42
CA ASP A 250 -10.84 -16.25 2.26
C ASP A 250 -10.89 -14.90 2.97
N ALA A 251 -12.10 -14.50 3.39
CA ALA A 251 -12.29 -13.33 4.24
C ALA A 251 -11.49 -13.48 5.53
N GLU A 252 -10.81 -12.42 5.93
CA GLU A 252 -9.93 -12.39 7.09
C GLU A 252 -10.39 -11.36 8.12
N SER A 253 -10.14 -11.65 9.38
CA SER A 253 -10.20 -10.66 10.46
C SER A 253 -9.09 -10.92 11.46
N PHE A 254 -8.45 -9.86 11.91
CA PHE A 254 -7.44 -9.92 12.95
C PHE A 254 -7.57 -8.74 13.90
N GLU A 255 -7.09 -8.94 15.13
CA GLU A 255 -7.22 -7.99 16.21
C GLU A 255 -5.89 -7.26 16.46
N ILE A 256 -5.98 -5.99 16.75
CA ILE A 256 -4.85 -5.15 17.17
C ILE A 256 -5.17 -4.70 18.60
N ALA A 257 -4.45 -5.26 19.56
CA ALA A 257 -4.60 -4.89 20.97
C ALA A 257 -4.06 -3.48 21.24
N ALA A 258 -4.43 -2.90 22.39
CA ALA A 258 -3.85 -1.63 22.85
C ALA A 258 -2.31 -1.70 22.88
N GLY A 259 -1.65 -0.66 22.36
CA GLY A 259 -0.20 -0.62 22.11
C GLY A 259 0.24 -1.23 20.78
N GLY A 260 -0.64 -1.97 20.09
CA GLY A 260 -0.36 -2.54 18.77
C GLY A 260 -0.40 -1.51 17.65
N VAL A 261 0.28 -1.82 16.55
CA VAL A 261 0.42 -0.95 15.37
C VAL A 261 0.11 -1.74 14.10
N ALA A 262 -0.55 -1.09 13.13
CA ALA A 262 -0.68 -1.55 11.76
C ALA A 262 -0.23 -0.47 10.78
N ASP A 263 -0.02 -0.85 9.52
CA ASP A 263 0.33 0.07 8.45
C ASP A 263 -0.89 0.33 7.57
N LEU A 264 -1.37 1.58 7.53
CA LEU A 264 -2.55 1.99 6.78
C LEU A 264 -2.40 1.68 5.27
N THR A 265 -1.23 1.97 4.70
CA THR A 265 -0.98 1.74 3.28
C THR A 265 -1.02 0.25 2.94
N GLN A 266 -0.51 -0.61 3.84
CA GLN A 266 -0.64 -2.06 3.68
C GLN A 266 -2.10 -2.52 3.70
N LEU A 267 -2.90 -2.05 4.66
CA LEU A 267 -4.32 -2.41 4.74
C LEU A 267 -5.08 -2.02 3.46
N ARG A 268 -4.82 -0.81 2.95
CA ARG A 268 -5.38 -0.32 1.69
C ARG A 268 -4.94 -1.18 0.50
N ARG A 269 -3.63 -1.48 0.38
CA ARG A 269 -3.11 -2.37 -0.67
C ARG A 269 -3.70 -3.76 -0.60
N SER A 270 -3.87 -4.32 0.60
CA SER A 270 -4.50 -5.63 0.80
C SER A 270 -5.94 -5.65 0.30
N ALA A 271 -6.73 -4.62 0.65
CA ALA A 271 -8.11 -4.49 0.17
C ALA A 271 -8.16 -4.34 -1.37
N LEU A 272 -7.33 -3.47 -1.95
CA LEU A 272 -7.25 -3.28 -3.41
C LEU A 272 -6.80 -4.56 -4.14
N GLN A 273 -5.83 -5.30 -3.60
CA GLN A 273 -5.38 -6.58 -4.13
C GLN A 273 -6.53 -7.60 -4.15
N ARG A 274 -7.34 -7.68 -3.08
CA ARG A 274 -8.53 -8.54 -3.02
C ARG A 274 -9.60 -8.11 -4.03
N LYS A 275 -9.87 -6.81 -4.14
CA LYS A 275 -10.79 -6.24 -5.15
C LYS A 275 -10.37 -6.59 -6.57
N SER A 276 -9.08 -6.56 -6.88
CA SER A 276 -8.56 -6.88 -8.21
C SER A 276 -8.81 -8.34 -8.63
N GLY A 277 -8.93 -9.25 -7.66
CA GLY A 277 -9.09 -10.69 -7.89
C GLY A 277 -7.85 -11.34 -8.51
N VAL A 278 -6.72 -10.64 -8.64
CA VAL A 278 -5.48 -11.16 -9.24
C VAL A 278 -4.63 -11.82 -8.17
N ASN A 279 -4.49 -13.15 -8.25
CA ASN A 279 -3.65 -13.92 -7.31
C ASN A 279 -2.16 -13.58 -7.54
N PRO A 280 -1.45 -13.02 -6.54
CA PRO A 280 -0.03 -12.66 -6.70
C PRO A 280 0.89 -13.88 -6.87
N GLY A 281 0.48 -15.05 -6.40
CA GLY A 281 1.24 -16.30 -6.54
C GLY A 281 1.02 -17.06 -7.84
N GLU A 282 0.16 -16.54 -8.73
CA GLU A 282 0.01 -17.07 -10.09
C GLU A 282 0.90 -16.27 -11.06
N PRO A 283 1.93 -16.90 -11.66
CA PRO A 283 2.78 -16.22 -12.63
C PRO A 283 1.98 -15.73 -13.84
N VAL A 284 2.08 -14.44 -14.12
CA VAL A 284 1.37 -13.79 -15.25
C VAL A 284 2.26 -13.74 -16.48
N HIS A 285 3.59 -13.68 -16.29
CA HIS A 285 4.55 -13.42 -17.35
C HIS A 285 5.26 -14.66 -17.90
N GLY A 286 4.88 -15.85 -17.44
CA GLY A 286 5.41 -17.14 -17.97
C GLY A 286 6.54 -17.75 -17.13
N PRO A 287 7.33 -18.65 -17.71
CA PRO A 287 8.42 -19.34 -17.02
C PRO A 287 9.60 -18.38 -16.73
N PRO A 288 10.55 -18.78 -15.84
CA PRO A 288 11.71 -17.97 -15.47
C PRO A 288 12.71 -17.87 -16.63
N GLU A 289 12.46 -16.91 -17.52
CA GLU A 289 13.27 -16.64 -18.70
C GLU A 289 13.19 -15.18 -19.12
N LEU A 290 14.31 -14.61 -19.54
CA LEU A 290 14.39 -13.30 -20.16
C LEU A 290 14.31 -13.43 -21.69
N LYS A 291 13.46 -12.63 -22.32
CA LYS A 291 13.39 -12.53 -23.77
C LYS A 291 14.57 -11.76 -24.37
N SER A 292 15.11 -10.81 -23.61
CA SER A 292 16.25 -9.96 -23.95
C SER A 292 16.84 -9.31 -22.70
N GLY A 293 18.05 -8.74 -22.81
CA GLY A 293 18.74 -8.13 -21.70
C GLY A 293 19.30 -9.15 -20.69
N SER A 294 19.73 -8.64 -19.55
CA SER A 294 20.29 -9.47 -18.48
C SER A 294 19.91 -8.97 -17.10
N LEU A 295 19.93 -9.85 -16.11
CA LEU A 295 19.78 -9.48 -14.70
C LEU A 295 21.07 -9.77 -13.93
N VAL A 296 21.40 -8.92 -12.94
CA VAL A 296 22.44 -9.15 -11.95
C VAL A 296 21.81 -9.05 -10.56
N ILE A 297 21.48 -10.21 -9.99
CA ILE A 297 20.67 -10.34 -8.77
C ILE A 297 21.61 -10.65 -7.62
N VAL A 298 21.89 -9.66 -6.73
CA VAL A 298 22.91 -9.77 -5.68
C VAL A 298 22.27 -10.02 -4.33
N GLY A 299 22.69 -11.07 -3.62
CA GLY A 299 22.15 -11.49 -2.33
C GLY A 299 22.41 -10.52 -1.16
N GLY A 300 23.15 -9.44 -1.38
CA GLY A 300 23.47 -8.43 -0.36
C GLY A 300 24.89 -8.59 0.20
N GLY A 301 25.16 -7.90 1.31
CA GLY A 301 26.48 -7.92 1.92
C GLY A 301 27.54 -7.16 1.12
N SER A 302 28.75 -7.73 0.99
CA SER A 302 29.81 -7.14 0.18
C SER A 302 29.48 -7.14 -1.31
N MET A 303 30.11 -6.23 -2.06
CA MET A 303 29.99 -6.16 -3.50
C MET A 303 31.32 -6.58 -4.15
N PRO A 304 31.51 -7.87 -4.51
CA PRO A 304 32.72 -8.37 -5.11
C PRO A 304 33.02 -7.70 -6.46
N LYS A 305 34.31 -7.59 -6.78
CA LYS A 305 34.73 -6.87 -7.98
C LYS A 305 34.21 -7.52 -9.28
N ASP A 306 34.22 -8.85 -9.36
CA ASP A 306 33.71 -9.61 -10.51
C ASP A 306 32.21 -9.39 -10.74
N VAL A 307 31.42 -9.23 -9.68
CA VAL A 307 29.99 -8.87 -9.76
C VAL A 307 29.80 -7.46 -10.32
N VAL A 308 30.61 -6.50 -9.84
CA VAL A 308 30.60 -5.10 -10.33
C VAL A 308 31.00 -5.04 -11.79
N ASP A 309 32.12 -5.69 -12.13
CA ASP A 309 32.66 -5.73 -13.50
C ASP A 309 31.64 -6.33 -14.47
N ARG A 310 30.97 -7.44 -14.07
CA ARG A 310 29.94 -8.09 -14.89
C ARG A 310 28.73 -7.18 -15.13
N PHE A 311 28.26 -6.47 -14.10
CA PHE A 311 27.15 -5.52 -14.26
C PHE A 311 27.52 -4.40 -15.25
N ILE A 312 28.73 -3.83 -15.12
CA ILE A 312 29.20 -2.77 -16.00
C ILE A 312 29.41 -3.26 -17.43
N GLU A 313 29.98 -4.48 -17.61
CA GLU A 313 30.14 -5.13 -18.92
C GLU A 313 28.78 -5.27 -19.62
N LEU A 314 27.79 -5.80 -18.92
CA LEU A 314 26.42 -5.98 -19.44
C LEU A 314 25.71 -4.65 -19.71
N ALA A 315 26.07 -3.59 -18.98
CA ALA A 315 25.56 -2.24 -19.22
C ALA A 315 26.22 -1.52 -20.42
N GLY A 316 27.24 -2.11 -21.06
CA GLY A 316 27.95 -1.53 -22.21
C GLY A 316 29.38 -1.05 -21.90
N GLY A 317 29.95 -1.44 -20.76
CA GLY A 317 31.33 -1.15 -20.41
C GLY A 317 31.56 0.36 -20.21
N ARG A 318 32.49 0.94 -20.98
CA ARG A 318 32.84 2.38 -20.88
C ARG A 318 31.73 3.31 -21.34
N ASP A 319 30.87 2.84 -22.21
CA ASP A 319 29.73 3.60 -22.75
C ASP A 319 28.44 3.41 -21.94
N ALA A 320 28.53 2.70 -20.80
CA ALA A 320 27.41 2.45 -19.91
C ALA A 320 26.78 3.75 -19.43
N ARG A 321 25.46 3.82 -19.53
CA ARG A 321 24.61 4.88 -18.92
C ARG A 321 23.80 4.21 -17.82
N ILE A 322 24.21 4.41 -16.58
CA ILE A 322 23.64 3.73 -15.42
C ILE A 322 22.71 4.67 -14.66
N VAL A 323 21.48 4.24 -14.47
CA VAL A 323 20.54 4.85 -13.54
C VAL A 323 20.59 4.08 -12.22
N VAL A 324 20.70 4.80 -11.10
CA VAL A 324 20.67 4.24 -9.75
C VAL A 324 19.42 4.71 -9.03
N LEU A 325 18.70 3.75 -8.43
CA LEU A 325 17.47 3.96 -7.69
C LEU A 325 17.70 3.63 -6.20
N PRO A 326 17.98 4.62 -5.33
CA PRO A 326 18.23 4.41 -3.89
C PRO A 326 16.93 4.33 -3.07
N THR A 327 15.78 4.20 -3.71
CA THR A 327 14.44 4.35 -3.13
C THR A 327 13.96 3.16 -2.28
N ALA A 328 14.83 2.18 -1.99
CA ALA A 328 14.55 1.12 -1.00
C ALA A 328 14.55 1.60 0.46
N VAL A 329 14.98 2.83 0.73
CA VAL A 329 14.96 3.46 2.06
C VAL A 329 13.85 4.51 2.13
N PRO A 330 13.38 4.91 3.32
CA PRO A 330 12.42 6.00 3.46
C PRO A 330 12.85 7.28 2.75
N ARG A 331 11.90 8.11 2.31
CA ARG A 331 12.19 9.36 1.58
C ARG A 331 13.18 10.26 2.34
N ALA A 332 13.03 10.40 3.66
CA ALA A 332 13.91 11.22 4.49
C ALA A 332 15.35 10.71 4.57
N GLU A 333 15.59 9.43 4.26
CA GLU A 333 16.92 8.78 4.29
C GLU A 333 17.51 8.63 2.87
N THR A 334 16.73 8.95 1.84
CA THR A 334 17.16 8.80 0.44
C THR A 334 18.17 9.90 0.08
N THR A 335 19.30 9.50 -0.51
CA THR A 335 20.33 10.41 -0.99
C THR A 335 20.53 10.26 -2.49
N ASP A 336 21.02 11.30 -3.14
CA ASP A 336 21.44 11.32 -4.55
C ASP A 336 22.90 10.91 -4.76
N GLU A 337 23.52 10.31 -3.75
CA GLU A 337 24.91 9.88 -3.83
C GLU A 337 25.08 8.61 -4.68
N VAL A 338 26.05 8.65 -5.58
CA VAL A 338 26.47 7.47 -6.34
C VAL A 338 27.03 6.40 -5.37
N PRO A 339 26.58 5.15 -5.44
CA PRO A 339 27.09 4.08 -4.60
C PRO A 339 28.62 3.90 -4.72
N GLY A 340 29.27 3.67 -3.57
CA GLY A 340 30.73 3.60 -3.50
C GLY A 340 31.38 2.57 -4.42
N PHE A 341 30.70 1.46 -4.72
CA PHE A 341 31.23 0.44 -5.65
C PHE A 341 31.24 0.94 -7.11
N LEU A 342 30.23 1.73 -7.53
CA LEU A 342 30.21 2.36 -8.86
C LEU A 342 31.22 3.53 -8.95
N LYS A 343 31.40 4.30 -7.87
CA LYS A 343 32.45 5.33 -7.80
C LYS A 343 33.84 4.72 -8.03
N ARG A 344 34.12 3.56 -7.40
CA ARG A 344 35.42 2.86 -7.55
C ARG A 344 35.62 2.21 -8.94
N ALA A 345 34.55 1.96 -9.65
CA ALA A 345 34.60 1.36 -10.98
C ALA A 345 34.77 2.40 -12.12
N GLU A 346 34.86 3.70 -11.76
CA GLU A 346 35.16 4.81 -12.69
C GLU A 346 34.18 4.89 -13.89
N VAL A 347 32.89 4.54 -13.69
CA VAL A 347 31.87 4.70 -14.73
C VAL A 347 31.54 6.19 -14.87
N ALA A 348 31.60 6.68 -16.10
CA ALA A 348 31.49 8.14 -16.36
C ALA A 348 30.01 8.64 -16.31
N ASN A 349 29.06 7.83 -16.73
CA ASN A 349 27.67 8.25 -16.91
C ASN A 349 26.75 7.56 -15.90
N ILE A 350 26.65 8.12 -14.70
CA ILE A 350 25.76 7.63 -13.65
C ILE A 350 24.78 8.74 -13.27
N THR A 351 23.49 8.43 -13.28
CA THR A 351 22.41 9.30 -12.81
C THR A 351 21.73 8.63 -11.61
N VAL A 352 21.60 9.34 -10.50
CA VAL A 352 20.86 8.87 -9.33
C VAL A 352 19.49 9.53 -9.35
N LEU A 353 18.43 8.73 -9.31
CA LEU A 353 17.05 9.19 -9.34
C LEU A 353 16.37 8.84 -8.01
N THR A 354 15.88 9.87 -7.32
CA THR A 354 15.22 9.75 -6.01
C THR A 354 13.71 9.92 -6.08
N GLN A 355 13.18 10.22 -7.25
CA GLN A 355 11.75 10.45 -7.53
C GLN A 355 10.92 9.20 -7.24
N ARG A 356 9.68 9.42 -6.77
CA ARG A 356 8.70 8.38 -6.38
C ARG A 356 7.30 8.79 -6.79
N CYS A 357 6.42 7.80 -6.97
CA CYS A 357 5.00 8.03 -7.26
C CYS A 357 4.82 8.97 -8.46
N GLY A 358 3.99 9.99 -8.36
CA GLY A 358 3.74 10.95 -9.44
C GLY A 358 4.97 11.73 -9.95
N GLU A 359 6.06 11.78 -9.16
CA GLU A 359 7.30 12.46 -9.59
C GLU A 359 8.03 11.69 -10.71
N VAL A 360 7.75 10.41 -10.90
CA VAL A 360 8.34 9.59 -11.99
C VAL A 360 7.74 9.92 -13.36
N GLU A 361 6.62 10.64 -13.40
CA GLU A 361 5.98 11.07 -14.64
C GLU A 361 6.64 12.31 -15.26
N THR A 362 7.74 12.80 -14.67
CA THR A 362 8.50 13.94 -15.19
C THR A 362 9.39 13.55 -16.37
N ASP A 363 9.59 14.48 -17.30
CA ASP A 363 10.47 14.27 -18.46
C ASP A 363 11.91 13.92 -18.03
N GLU A 364 12.39 14.48 -16.91
CA GLU A 364 13.72 14.21 -16.36
C GLU A 364 13.87 12.73 -16.01
N PHE A 365 12.96 12.17 -15.19
CA PHE A 365 13.00 10.76 -14.80
C PHE A 365 12.87 9.84 -16.01
N GLN A 366 11.88 10.09 -16.85
CA GLN A 366 11.58 9.26 -18.01
C GLN A 366 12.72 9.27 -19.03
N SER A 367 13.31 10.44 -19.33
CA SER A 367 14.41 10.55 -20.29
C SER A 367 15.67 9.85 -19.77
N ALA A 368 15.96 9.94 -18.48
CA ALA A 368 17.09 9.25 -17.88
C ALA A 368 16.95 7.73 -18.01
N VAL A 369 15.77 7.15 -17.65
CA VAL A 369 15.53 5.70 -17.74
C VAL A 369 15.44 5.24 -19.20
N LYS A 370 14.79 5.99 -20.08
CA LYS A 370 14.72 5.69 -21.52
C LYS A 370 16.08 5.64 -22.20
N SER A 371 17.05 6.44 -21.74
CA SER A 371 18.42 6.44 -22.28
C SER A 371 19.36 5.46 -21.58
N ALA A 372 18.98 4.90 -20.43
CA ALA A 372 19.81 4.00 -19.64
C ALA A 372 20.11 2.70 -20.37
N THR A 373 21.34 2.20 -20.21
CA THR A 373 21.78 0.85 -20.63
C THR A 373 21.86 -0.10 -19.44
N GLY A 374 21.86 0.43 -18.21
CA GLY A 374 21.77 -0.32 -16.97
C GLY A 374 20.98 0.44 -15.92
N VAL A 375 20.21 -0.29 -15.10
CA VAL A 375 19.51 0.25 -13.93
C VAL A 375 19.91 -0.54 -12.70
N TRP A 376 20.24 0.17 -11.62
CA TRP A 376 20.64 -0.44 -10.35
C TRP A 376 19.64 -0.10 -9.24
N PHE A 377 19.02 -1.13 -8.67
CA PHE A 377 18.15 -1.03 -7.50
C PHE A 377 18.96 -1.21 -6.22
N GLY A 378 18.95 -0.20 -5.34
CA GLY A 378 19.69 -0.19 -4.09
C GLY A 378 19.18 -1.17 -3.04
N GLY A 379 19.94 -1.34 -1.97
CA GLY A 379 19.51 -2.11 -0.78
C GLY A 379 18.66 -1.29 0.18
N GLY A 380 17.90 -1.98 1.06
CA GLY A 380 17.00 -1.39 2.05
C GLY A 380 15.80 -2.30 2.30
N ARG A 381 14.61 -1.77 2.12
CA ARG A 381 13.33 -2.48 2.26
C ARG A 381 12.58 -2.49 0.93
N GLN A 382 12.29 -3.66 0.42
CA GLN A 382 11.71 -3.85 -0.93
C GLN A 382 10.30 -3.26 -1.08
N TRP A 383 9.52 -3.16 -0.01
CA TRP A 383 8.20 -2.53 -0.06
C TRP A 383 8.28 -1.03 -0.44
N ASN A 384 9.39 -0.34 -0.13
CA ASN A 384 9.59 1.05 -0.55
C ASN A 384 9.66 1.18 -2.08
N PHE A 385 10.20 0.19 -2.80
CA PHE A 385 10.17 0.17 -4.27
C PHE A 385 8.74 0.00 -4.80
N VAL A 386 7.94 -0.86 -4.16
CA VAL A 386 6.53 -1.03 -4.51
C VAL A 386 5.79 0.30 -4.35
N ASP A 387 5.98 0.97 -3.22
CA ASP A 387 5.34 2.27 -2.97
C ASP A 387 5.86 3.38 -3.88
N ALA A 388 7.13 3.32 -4.30
CA ALA A 388 7.71 4.33 -5.17
C ALA A 388 7.27 4.19 -6.63
N TYR A 389 7.12 2.96 -7.15
CA TYR A 389 7.06 2.71 -8.59
C TYR A 389 5.87 1.87 -9.05
N ASN A 390 5.26 1.04 -8.16
CA ASN A 390 4.06 0.31 -8.55
C ASN A 390 2.95 1.31 -8.90
N ASP A 391 2.06 0.93 -9.80
CA ASP A 391 0.97 1.80 -10.26
C ASP A 391 1.43 3.10 -10.97
N THR A 392 2.70 3.14 -11.45
CA THR A 392 3.28 4.21 -12.27
C THR A 392 3.83 3.68 -13.58
N THR A 393 4.16 4.57 -14.52
CA THR A 393 4.83 4.18 -15.79
C THR A 393 6.29 3.74 -15.61
N ALA A 394 6.90 3.95 -14.44
CA ALA A 394 8.31 3.65 -14.21
C ALA A 394 8.65 2.18 -14.43
N VAL A 395 7.78 1.25 -13.99
CA VAL A 395 8.03 -0.20 -14.12
C VAL A 395 8.09 -0.60 -15.60
N GLU A 396 7.24 -0.02 -16.46
CA GLU A 396 7.28 -0.24 -17.91
C GLU A 396 8.61 0.23 -18.51
N PHE A 397 9.09 1.41 -18.12
CA PHE A 397 10.38 1.92 -18.58
C PHE A 397 11.56 1.05 -18.12
N PHE A 398 11.50 0.47 -16.93
CA PHE A 398 12.52 -0.49 -16.49
C PHE A 398 12.50 -1.76 -17.35
N HIS A 399 11.32 -2.30 -17.67
CA HIS A 399 11.21 -3.43 -18.62
C HIS A 399 11.75 -3.07 -20.00
N ASP A 400 11.54 -1.85 -20.47
CA ASP A 400 12.08 -1.38 -21.74
C ASP A 400 13.61 -1.36 -21.77
N VAL A 401 14.29 -1.14 -20.65
CA VAL A 401 15.76 -1.30 -20.57
C VAL A 401 16.16 -2.72 -20.92
N LEU A 402 15.48 -3.74 -20.39
CA LEU A 402 15.71 -5.14 -20.73
C LEU A 402 15.37 -5.43 -22.19
N HIS A 403 14.23 -4.94 -22.68
CA HIS A 403 13.79 -5.15 -24.06
C HIS A 403 14.81 -4.63 -25.10
N ARG A 404 15.53 -3.55 -24.77
CA ARG A 404 16.61 -2.99 -25.61
C ARG A 404 17.97 -3.70 -25.44
N GLY A 405 18.01 -4.79 -24.65
CA GLY A 405 19.24 -5.56 -24.40
C GLY A 405 20.09 -5.03 -23.26
N GLY A 406 19.59 -4.09 -22.44
CA GLY A 406 20.27 -3.56 -21.26
C GLY A 406 20.25 -4.51 -20.08
N VAL A 407 20.74 -4.03 -18.92
CA VAL A 407 20.84 -4.81 -17.69
C VAL A 407 20.07 -4.18 -16.52
N ILE A 408 19.35 -4.99 -15.78
CA ILE A 408 18.83 -4.62 -14.46
C ILE A 408 19.69 -5.30 -13.38
N GLY A 409 20.24 -4.51 -12.47
CA GLY A 409 20.97 -5.01 -11.32
C GLY A 409 20.35 -4.55 -10.01
N GLY A 410 20.64 -5.27 -8.93
CA GLY A 410 20.20 -4.84 -7.60
C GLY A 410 20.69 -5.75 -6.50
N SER A 411 20.82 -5.16 -5.31
CA SER A 411 21.35 -5.85 -4.14
C SER A 411 20.35 -5.84 -2.99
N SER A 412 20.26 -6.95 -2.24
CA SER A 412 19.36 -7.09 -1.09
C SER A 412 17.89 -6.83 -1.47
N ALA A 413 17.27 -5.73 -1.03
CA ALA A 413 15.93 -5.34 -1.46
C ALA A 413 15.82 -5.20 -2.99
N GLY A 414 16.89 -4.67 -3.63
CA GLY A 414 16.98 -4.55 -5.09
C GLY A 414 17.15 -5.88 -5.82
N ALA A 415 17.55 -6.94 -5.14
CA ALA A 415 17.49 -8.30 -5.65
C ALA A 415 16.05 -8.85 -5.60
N THR A 416 15.42 -8.74 -4.44
CA THR A 416 14.08 -9.30 -4.20
C THR A 416 13.02 -8.69 -5.11
N ILE A 417 13.10 -7.38 -5.39
CA ILE A 417 12.11 -6.70 -6.25
C ILE A 417 12.13 -7.18 -7.71
N GLN A 418 13.22 -7.81 -8.17
CA GLN A 418 13.35 -8.33 -9.54
C GLN A 418 12.47 -9.56 -9.82
N GLY A 419 12.05 -10.28 -8.78
CA GLY A 419 11.11 -11.40 -8.89
C GLY A 419 9.68 -10.95 -9.18
N GLU A 420 8.83 -11.90 -9.57
CA GLU A 420 7.41 -11.67 -9.76
C GLU A 420 6.65 -11.75 -8.42
N PHE A 421 6.98 -12.71 -7.55
CA PHE A 421 6.45 -12.78 -6.20
C PHE A 421 7.41 -12.11 -5.20
N LEU A 422 6.92 -11.08 -4.50
CA LEU A 422 7.73 -10.33 -3.55
C LEU A 422 7.64 -10.94 -2.15
N VAL A 423 8.74 -11.53 -1.69
CA VAL A 423 8.84 -12.00 -0.30
C VAL A 423 9.30 -10.86 0.63
N ARG A 424 8.92 -10.97 1.93
CA ARG A 424 9.34 -10.02 2.99
C ARG A 424 8.95 -8.57 2.71
N GLY A 425 7.82 -8.35 2.03
CA GLY A 425 7.32 -7.03 1.68
C GLY A 425 6.64 -6.28 2.83
N HIS A 426 6.60 -6.83 4.06
CA HIS A 426 5.86 -6.22 5.16
C HIS A 426 6.51 -4.92 5.66
N PRO A 427 5.77 -3.78 5.73
CA PRO A 427 6.34 -2.49 6.15
C PRO A 427 6.88 -2.48 7.58
N LEU A 428 6.22 -3.15 8.51
CA LEU A 428 6.59 -3.16 9.94
C LEU A 428 7.66 -4.20 10.29
N GLY A 429 8.06 -5.09 9.35
CA GLY A 429 9.06 -6.12 9.64
C GLY A 429 9.52 -6.86 8.39
N ASN A 430 10.55 -7.70 8.51
CA ASN A 430 11.07 -8.50 7.39
C ASN A 430 10.97 -10.01 7.62
N THR A 431 10.21 -10.42 8.62
CA THR A 431 9.99 -11.83 8.96
C THR A 431 8.77 -12.42 8.26
N VAL A 432 7.81 -11.58 7.86
CA VAL A 432 6.61 -12.00 7.14
C VAL A 432 6.94 -12.26 5.67
N MET A 433 6.90 -13.52 5.25
CA MET A 433 7.28 -13.92 3.89
C MET A 433 6.24 -13.53 2.84
N MET A 434 4.96 -13.63 3.17
CA MET A 434 3.82 -13.35 2.31
C MET A 434 3.02 -12.21 2.93
N ALA A 435 3.40 -10.97 2.62
CA ALA A 435 2.78 -9.76 3.14
C ALA A 435 1.70 -9.28 2.18
N GLU A 436 0.45 -9.57 2.49
CA GLU A 436 -0.68 -9.16 1.64
C GLU A 436 -0.63 -7.67 1.33
N GLY A 437 -0.89 -7.31 0.09
CA GLY A 437 -0.74 -5.96 -0.43
C GLY A 437 0.67 -5.64 -0.97
N TYR A 438 1.69 -6.43 -0.58
CA TYR A 438 3.08 -6.28 -1.03
C TYR A 438 3.66 -7.60 -1.56
N GLU A 439 2.84 -8.44 -2.19
CA GLU A 439 3.26 -9.74 -2.71
C GLU A 439 3.68 -9.72 -4.19
N ARG A 440 3.64 -8.56 -4.85
CA ARG A 440 4.10 -8.40 -6.24
C ARG A 440 5.38 -7.59 -6.31
N GLY A 441 6.39 -8.20 -6.97
CA GLY A 441 7.59 -7.51 -7.43
C GLY A 441 7.41 -6.98 -8.85
N PHE A 442 8.51 -6.56 -9.47
CA PHE A 442 8.46 -5.97 -10.82
C PHE A 442 8.55 -7.02 -11.95
N ALA A 443 8.62 -8.29 -11.61
CA ALA A 443 8.61 -9.41 -12.57
C ALA A 443 9.67 -9.29 -13.68
N PHE A 444 10.85 -8.71 -13.39
CA PHE A 444 11.96 -8.72 -14.35
C PHE A 444 12.38 -10.15 -14.65
N LEU A 445 12.39 -11.04 -13.64
CA LEU A 445 12.44 -12.48 -13.83
C LEU A 445 11.08 -13.08 -13.51
N PRO A 446 10.32 -13.52 -14.52
CA PRO A 446 8.98 -14.08 -14.32
C PRO A 446 8.98 -15.36 -13.51
N GLY A 447 7.88 -15.66 -12.83
CA GLY A 447 7.63 -16.94 -12.15
C GLY A 447 8.57 -17.23 -10.97
N VAL A 448 9.25 -16.23 -10.40
CA VAL A 448 10.19 -16.45 -9.29
C VAL A 448 9.88 -15.66 -8.04
N ALA A 449 10.28 -16.21 -6.89
CA ALA A 449 10.38 -15.54 -5.60
C ALA A 449 11.85 -15.53 -5.17
N ILE A 450 12.43 -14.33 -4.94
CA ILE A 450 13.85 -14.16 -4.62
C ILE A 450 14.03 -13.74 -3.18
N ASP A 451 14.79 -14.50 -2.39
CA ASP A 451 15.23 -14.15 -1.04
C ASP A 451 16.75 -13.92 -1.01
N GLN A 452 17.18 -13.01 -0.18
CA GLN A 452 18.56 -12.51 -0.11
C GLN A 452 19.17 -12.69 1.29
N HIS A 453 20.51 -12.50 1.44
CA HIS A 453 21.25 -12.81 2.67
C HIS A 453 20.98 -14.23 3.17
N PHE A 454 20.89 -15.19 2.26
CA PHE A 454 20.14 -16.43 2.47
C PHE A 454 20.77 -17.33 3.52
N ALA A 455 21.95 -17.86 3.27
CA ALA A 455 22.62 -18.73 4.25
C ALA A 455 23.08 -17.96 5.49
N GLN A 456 23.56 -16.71 5.33
CA GLN A 456 24.11 -15.90 6.41
C GLN A 456 23.06 -15.55 7.48
N ARG A 457 21.76 -15.53 7.10
CA ARG A 457 20.65 -15.28 8.02
C ARG A 457 19.82 -16.53 8.33
N GLY A 458 20.27 -17.72 7.93
CA GLY A 458 19.57 -18.99 8.17
C GLY A 458 18.19 -19.07 7.52
N ARG A 459 18.03 -18.50 6.32
CA ARG A 459 16.73 -18.33 5.63
C ARG A 459 16.26 -19.53 4.82
N GLN A 460 16.99 -20.63 4.78
CA GLN A 460 16.61 -21.83 4.04
C GLN A 460 15.17 -22.31 4.34
N PRO A 461 14.66 -22.23 5.59
CA PRO A 461 13.29 -22.61 5.87
C PRO A 461 12.22 -21.73 5.23
N ASP A 462 12.54 -20.47 4.93
CA ASP A 462 11.54 -19.40 4.77
C ASP A 462 10.86 -19.42 3.39
N LEU A 463 11.56 -19.82 2.32
CA LEU A 463 10.96 -19.96 0.98
C LEU A 463 10.06 -21.21 0.84
N LEU A 464 10.23 -22.24 1.68
CA LEU A 464 9.50 -23.50 1.55
C LEU A 464 7.97 -23.30 1.71
N PRO A 465 7.47 -22.54 2.71
CA PRO A 465 6.04 -22.22 2.80
C PRO A 465 5.51 -21.46 1.58
N VAL A 466 6.32 -20.54 1.02
CA VAL A 466 5.95 -19.76 -0.17
C VAL A 466 5.75 -20.70 -1.37
N ILE A 467 6.72 -21.58 -1.65
CA ILE A 467 6.64 -22.54 -2.78
C ILE A 467 5.55 -23.58 -2.54
N ARG A 468 5.30 -24.00 -1.29
CA ARG A 468 4.16 -24.90 -1.00
C ARG A 468 2.82 -24.21 -1.30
N ARG A 469 2.67 -22.93 -0.94
CA ARG A 469 1.45 -22.15 -1.18
C ARG A 469 1.27 -21.81 -2.67
N HIS A 470 2.38 -21.54 -3.36
CA HIS A 470 2.43 -21.10 -4.75
C HIS A 470 3.32 -22.03 -5.59
N PRO A 471 2.84 -23.24 -5.93
CA PRO A 471 3.69 -24.29 -6.51
C PRO A 471 4.21 -23.98 -7.92
N LYS A 472 3.63 -22.99 -8.59
CA LYS A 472 4.09 -22.54 -9.92
C LYS A 472 5.30 -21.58 -9.86
N LEU A 473 5.74 -21.17 -8.67
CA LEU A 473 6.91 -20.33 -8.49
C LEU A 473 8.19 -21.15 -8.31
N LEU A 474 9.30 -20.58 -8.77
CA LEU A 474 10.66 -21.02 -8.44
C LEU A 474 11.19 -20.12 -7.31
N GLY A 475 11.58 -20.68 -6.18
CA GLY A 475 12.27 -19.96 -5.11
C GLY A 475 13.76 -19.88 -5.39
N ILE A 476 14.36 -18.71 -5.24
CA ILE A 476 15.80 -18.46 -5.40
C ILE A 476 16.32 -17.78 -4.12
N GLY A 477 17.14 -18.49 -3.36
CA GLY A 477 17.88 -17.95 -2.22
C GLY A 477 19.29 -17.57 -2.64
N ILE A 478 19.75 -16.35 -2.36
CA ILE A 478 21.07 -15.87 -2.79
C ILE A 478 21.88 -15.44 -1.56
N ASP A 479 23.07 -15.98 -1.43
CA ASP A 479 24.01 -15.69 -0.34
C ASP A 479 24.62 -14.28 -0.44
N GLU A 480 25.10 -13.75 0.69
CA GLU A 480 25.84 -12.48 0.70
C GLU A 480 27.10 -12.55 -0.17
N GLY A 481 27.47 -11.44 -0.80
CA GLY A 481 28.64 -11.38 -1.70
C GLY A 481 28.53 -12.25 -2.95
N THR A 482 27.33 -12.69 -3.30
CA THR A 482 27.06 -13.61 -4.44
C THR A 482 26.00 -12.98 -5.34
N ALA A 483 26.15 -13.19 -6.63
CA ALA A 483 25.16 -12.78 -7.61
C ALA A 483 24.73 -13.94 -8.50
N VAL A 484 23.46 -13.94 -8.89
CA VAL A 484 22.91 -14.73 -9.98
C VAL A 484 22.78 -13.83 -11.20
N VAL A 485 23.54 -14.13 -12.25
CA VAL A 485 23.48 -13.44 -13.55
C VAL A 485 22.58 -14.25 -14.47
N VAL A 486 21.44 -13.65 -14.89
CA VAL A 486 20.48 -14.33 -15.76
C VAL A 486 20.53 -13.74 -17.16
N THR A 487 20.64 -14.62 -18.17
CA THR A 487 20.50 -14.28 -19.59
C THR A 487 19.72 -15.41 -20.28
N GLY A 488 18.60 -15.08 -20.90
CA GLY A 488 17.66 -16.10 -21.35
C GLY A 488 17.13 -16.91 -20.18
N SER A 489 17.23 -18.24 -20.24
CA SER A 489 16.90 -19.16 -19.14
C SER A 489 18.12 -19.60 -18.32
N LYS A 490 19.33 -19.20 -18.73
CA LYS A 490 20.57 -19.56 -18.03
C LYS A 490 20.85 -18.63 -16.87
N ALA A 491 21.08 -19.21 -15.69
CA ALA A 491 21.52 -18.53 -14.47
C ALA A 491 22.97 -18.96 -14.15
N GLU A 492 23.90 -18.01 -14.13
CA GLU A 492 25.30 -18.17 -13.75
C GLU A 492 25.51 -17.59 -12.35
N VAL A 493 26.20 -18.31 -11.47
CA VAL A 493 26.51 -17.84 -10.12
C VAL A 493 27.95 -17.31 -10.08
N ILE A 494 28.10 -16.05 -9.65
CA ILE A 494 29.41 -15.38 -9.52
C ILE A 494 29.56 -14.75 -8.12
N GLY A 495 30.78 -14.40 -7.74
CA GLY A 495 31.08 -13.79 -6.44
C GLY A 495 31.68 -14.79 -5.45
N GLN A 496 31.17 -14.87 -4.19
CA GLN A 496 31.90 -15.54 -3.10
C GLN A 496 31.31 -16.88 -2.64
N HIS A 497 29.98 -17.05 -2.72
CA HIS A 497 29.25 -18.18 -2.14
C HIS A 497 28.34 -18.87 -3.16
N SER A 498 27.10 -19.19 -2.79
CA SER A 498 26.19 -20.01 -3.57
C SER A 498 24.83 -19.34 -3.78
N ALA A 499 24.10 -19.86 -4.77
CA ALA A 499 22.67 -19.63 -4.92
C ALA A 499 21.92 -20.97 -4.77
N HIS A 500 20.71 -20.90 -4.23
CA HIS A 500 19.91 -22.04 -3.81
C HIS A 500 18.54 -21.99 -4.48
N PHE A 501 18.17 -23.03 -5.19
CA PHE A 501 16.96 -23.09 -5.99
C PHE A 501 15.99 -24.12 -5.43
N VAL A 502 14.71 -23.79 -5.30
CA VAL A 502 13.65 -24.68 -4.84
C VAL A 502 12.38 -24.52 -5.65
N SER A 503 11.80 -25.60 -6.10
CA SER A 503 10.49 -25.67 -6.76
C SER A 503 9.57 -26.63 -6.04
N ALA A 504 8.30 -26.70 -6.42
CA ALA A 504 7.35 -27.65 -5.86
C ALA A 504 7.81 -29.12 -5.93
N GLN A 505 8.66 -29.47 -6.93
CA GLN A 505 9.20 -30.82 -7.05
C GLN A 505 10.09 -31.22 -5.87
N HIS A 506 10.93 -30.31 -5.39
CA HIS A 506 11.78 -30.52 -4.23
C HIS A 506 10.97 -30.82 -2.96
N LEU A 507 9.74 -30.28 -2.89
CA LEU A 507 8.83 -30.49 -1.76
C LEU A 507 8.04 -31.80 -1.83
N LYS A 508 8.04 -32.52 -2.96
CA LYS A 508 7.33 -33.83 -3.11
C LYS A 508 7.85 -34.92 -2.16
N SER A 509 9.10 -34.81 -1.71
CA SER A 509 9.67 -35.71 -0.72
C SER A 509 9.15 -35.49 0.70
N LEU A 510 8.51 -34.34 0.97
CA LEU A 510 7.92 -34.03 2.26
C LEU A 510 6.51 -34.59 2.35
N PRO A 511 6.09 -35.15 3.51
CA PRO A 511 4.68 -35.48 3.75
C PRO A 511 3.80 -34.23 3.58
N PRO A 512 2.56 -34.38 3.05
CA PRO A 512 1.63 -33.25 2.90
C PRO A 512 1.36 -32.52 4.23
N GLU A 513 1.33 -33.26 5.35
CA GLU A 513 1.12 -32.76 6.70
C GLU A 513 2.40 -32.26 7.37
N ALA A 514 3.57 -32.32 6.70
CA ALA A 514 4.81 -31.82 7.28
C ALA A 514 4.69 -30.36 7.69
N SER A 515 4.96 -30.09 8.97
CA SER A 515 4.96 -28.73 9.49
C SER A 515 6.08 -27.92 8.85
N LEU A 516 5.75 -26.76 8.31
CA LEU A 516 6.72 -25.76 7.84
C LEU A 516 6.62 -24.52 8.75
N PRO A 517 7.73 -23.81 8.96
CA PRO A 517 9.08 -24.06 8.41
C PRO A 517 9.82 -25.21 9.09
N LEU A 518 10.77 -25.82 8.38
CA LEU A 518 11.69 -26.83 8.88
C LEU A 518 12.87 -26.17 9.65
N GLY A 519 13.70 -26.97 10.33
CA GLY A 519 15.01 -26.50 10.78
C GLY A 519 15.95 -26.20 9.58
N VAL A 520 16.90 -25.28 9.78
CA VAL A 520 17.81 -24.78 8.70
C VAL A 520 18.50 -25.92 7.93
N SER A 521 19.11 -26.88 8.63
CA SER A 521 19.82 -27.99 7.97
C SER A 521 18.89 -28.91 7.17
N SER A 522 17.71 -29.21 7.69
CA SER A 522 16.72 -30.03 6.99
C SER A 522 16.14 -29.29 5.77
N ALA A 523 15.92 -27.99 5.88
CA ALA A 523 15.48 -27.15 4.79
C ALA A 523 16.53 -27.04 3.69
N ALA A 524 17.81 -26.85 4.05
CA ALA A 524 18.91 -26.73 3.09
C ALA A 524 19.04 -27.96 2.17
N ALA A 525 18.74 -29.15 2.67
CA ALA A 525 18.78 -30.39 1.91
C ALA A 525 17.73 -30.45 0.77
N LEU A 526 16.73 -29.56 0.78
CA LEU A 526 15.67 -29.51 -0.24
C LEU A 526 16.01 -28.59 -1.41
N TYR A 527 17.14 -27.89 -1.39
CA TYR A 527 17.52 -26.96 -2.44
C TYR A 527 18.53 -27.59 -3.39
N THR A 528 18.40 -27.27 -4.69
CA THR A 528 19.51 -27.40 -5.62
C THR A 528 20.46 -26.23 -5.39
N THR A 529 21.66 -26.52 -4.92
CA THR A 529 22.68 -25.48 -4.66
C THR A 529 23.64 -25.39 -5.84
N VAL A 530 23.85 -24.19 -6.34
CA VAL A 530 24.80 -23.86 -7.42
C VAL A 530 25.88 -22.96 -6.85
N ASN A 531 27.14 -23.35 -7.01
CA ASN A 531 28.28 -22.63 -6.46
C ASN A 531 28.81 -21.60 -7.44
N THR A 532 29.57 -20.63 -6.92
CA THR A 532 30.32 -19.67 -7.76
C THR A 532 31.13 -20.38 -8.84
N GLY A 533 31.01 -19.90 -10.09
CA GLY A 533 31.64 -20.47 -11.29
C GLY A 533 30.74 -21.45 -12.05
N ASP A 534 29.68 -21.94 -11.46
CA ASP A 534 28.73 -22.85 -12.07
C ASP A 534 27.50 -22.13 -12.64
N SER A 535 26.73 -22.82 -13.46
CA SER A 535 25.47 -22.31 -14.02
C SER A 535 24.38 -23.39 -14.07
N ILE A 536 23.12 -22.94 -14.14
CA ILE A 536 21.95 -23.82 -14.22
C ILE A 536 20.93 -23.26 -15.21
N GLU A 537 20.17 -24.15 -15.85
CA GLU A 537 19.02 -23.79 -16.67
C GLU A 537 17.76 -23.71 -15.80
N LEU A 538 17.19 -22.50 -15.64
CA LEU A 538 16.04 -22.26 -14.74
C LEU A 538 14.80 -23.06 -15.17
N ARG A 539 14.59 -23.23 -16.48
CA ARG A 539 13.44 -23.99 -17.01
C ARG A 539 13.46 -25.44 -16.54
N THR A 540 14.63 -26.08 -16.48
CA THR A 540 14.74 -27.50 -16.09
C THR A 540 14.28 -27.75 -14.66
N LEU A 541 14.38 -26.74 -13.80
CA LEU A 541 13.90 -26.79 -12.40
C LEU A 541 12.36 -26.80 -12.30
N MET A 542 11.66 -26.43 -13.39
CA MET A 542 10.20 -26.32 -13.47
C MET A 542 9.56 -27.40 -14.37
N GLU A 543 10.32 -28.10 -15.20
CA GLU A 543 9.86 -28.95 -16.32
C GLU A 543 9.13 -30.24 -15.93
N HIS A 544 8.67 -30.46 -14.76
CA HIS A 544 7.84 -31.60 -14.40
C HIS A 544 6.67 -31.22 -13.50
N GLN A 545 6.15 -30.01 -13.64
CA GLN A 545 4.87 -29.64 -13.02
C GLN A 545 3.72 -30.13 -13.91
N PRO A 546 2.78 -30.90 -13.39
CA PRO A 546 1.62 -31.35 -14.14
C PRO A 546 0.66 -30.20 -14.47
#